data_c7ca56401ec7dc2ff34c65f702fe7b95
#
_entry.id   c7ca56401ec7dc2ff34c65f702fe7b95
#
_cell.length_a   1.000
_cell.length_b   1.000
_cell.length_c   1.000
_cell.angle_alpha   90.00
_cell.angle_beta   90.00
_cell.angle_gamma   90.00
#
_symmetry.space_group_name_H-M   'P 1'
#
loop_
_entity.id
_entity.type
_entity.pdbx_description
1 polymer ?
#
loop_
_entity_poly.entity_id
_entity_poly.type
_entity_poly.pdbx_seq_one_letter_code
_entity_poly.pdbx_strand_id
1 'polypeptide(L)'
;YVRELNNGKEPIHEPVYFKGSVDQIEVEVAFQFVDAFEENILGFCNNIFTQEGGSHLVGFKTKFTQLINSYARELGILKEKDSNFTGADTRNGMTAVVAVKHPDPIFEGQTKTKLASADATKAVFTMTGEELERFFDRNLDTLKAIIACAEKSAKIRKAEEKAKTNMLSKSKFSFDSNGKLANCESRDPSKCEIFIVEGDSAGGS
;
A
#
# COMPACT_ATOMS: atom_id res chain seq x y z
N TYR A 1 -16.91 -9.06 14.18
CA TYR A 1 -16.91 -9.13 12.72
C TYR A 1 -15.50 -9.29 12.15
N VAL A 2 -14.50 -8.48 12.58
CA VAL A 2 -13.10 -8.63 12.11
C VAL A 2 -12.53 -10.02 12.40
N ARG A 3 -12.81 -10.59 13.59
CA ARG A 3 -12.43 -11.98 13.90
C ARG A 3 -13.05 -12.99 12.95
N GLU A 4 -14.30 -12.79 12.57
CA GLU A 4 -15.02 -13.65 11.61
C GLU A 4 -14.38 -13.58 10.21
N LEU A 5 -14.02 -12.38 9.76
CA LEU A 5 -13.32 -12.17 8.48
C LEU A 5 -11.93 -12.83 8.46
N ASN A 6 -11.34 -13.02 9.62
CA ASN A 6 -10.04 -13.65 9.80
C ASN A 6 -10.13 -15.14 10.18
N ASN A 7 -11.31 -15.75 10.11
CA ASN A 7 -11.50 -17.16 10.45
C ASN A 7 -10.55 -18.04 9.61
N GLY A 8 -9.80 -18.90 10.29
CA GLY A 8 -8.78 -19.77 9.67
C GLY A 8 -7.43 -19.08 9.38
N LYS A 9 -7.25 -17.82 9.74
CA LYS A 9 -5.96 -17.11 9.67
C LYS A 9 -5.35 -16.95 11.06
N GLU A 10 -4.03 -16.96 11.16
CA GLU A 10 -3.32 -16.79 12.42
C GLU A 10 -3.23 -15.29 12.79
N PRO A 11 -3.84 -14.85 13.90
CA PRO A 11 -3.83 -13.45 14.29
C PRO A 11 -2.48 -13.09 14.96
N ILE A 12 -1.96 -11.90 14.61
CA ILE A 12 -0.73 -11.36 15.20
C ILE A 12 -1.02 -10.66 16.54
N HIS A 13 -2.22 -10.11 16.69
CA HIS A 13 -2.69 -9.44 17.91
C HIS A 13 -4.21 -9.56 18.04
N GLU A 14 -4.74 -9.25 19.21
CA GLU A 14 -6.18 -9.13 19.42
C GLU A 14 -6.76 -7.96 18.60
N PRO A 15 -8.03 -8.04 18.16
CA PRO A 15 -8.66 -6.95 17.42
C PRO A 15 -8.60 -5.64 18.18
N VAL A 16 -8.16 -4.60 17.50
CA VAL A 16 -8.21 -3.23 17.99
C VAL A 16 -9.54 -2.62 17.58
N TYR A 17 -10.21 -1.96 18.52
CA TYR A 17 -11.49 -1.33 18.27
C TYR A 17 -11.54 0.03 18.93
N PHE A 18 -12.06 1.01 18.22
CA PHE A 18 -12.37 2.33 18.77
C PHE A 18 -13.61 2.93 18.10
N LYS A 19 -14.26 3.82 18.83
CA LYS A 19 -15.44 4.55 18.39
C LYS A 19 -15.44 5.94 18.98
N GLY A 20 -15.87 6.91 18.18
CA GLY A 20 -16.03 8.29 18.63
C GLY A 20 -16.76 9.14 17.59
N SER A 21 -16.76 10.45 17.77
CA SER A 21 -17.39 11.39 16.85
C SER A 21 -16.55 12.63 16.64
N VAL A 22 -16.54 13.13 15.42
CA VAL A 22 -15.91 14.38 15.02
C VAL A 22 -16.88 15.15 14.12
N ASP A 23 -17.19 16.40 14.44
CA ASP A 23 -18.08 17.26 13.65
C ASP A 23 -19.41 16.57 13.28
N GLN A 24 -20.09 15.92 14.25
CA GLN A 24 -21.33 15.16 14.09
C GLN A 24 -21.24 13.86 13.26
N ILE A 25 -20.06 13.50 12.81
CA ILE A 25 -19.81 12.23 12.13
C ILE A 25 -19.35 11.21 13.16
N GLU A 26 -20.14 10.16 13.40
CA GLU A 26 -19.68 9.04 14.23
C GLU A 26 -18.72 8.18 13.38
N VAL A 27 -17.59 7.82 13.97
CA VAL A 27 -16.57 6.97 13.38
C VAL A 27 -16.40 5.72 14.22
N GLU A 28 -16.45 4.58 13.62
CA GLU A 28 -16.24 3.28 14.26
C GLU A 28 -15.25 2.47 13.43
N VAL A 29 -14.17 2.04 14.06
CA VAL A 29 -13.11 1.28 13.39
C VAL A 29 -12.76 0.06 14.20
N ALA A 30 -12.62 -1.06 13.52
CA ALA A 30 -12.03 -2.28 14.05
C ALA A 30 -10.99 -2.81 13.09
N PHE A 31 -9.82 -3.26 13.57
CA PHE A 31 -8.83 -3.89 12.73
C PHE A 31 -8.01 -4.95 13.47
N GLN A 32 -7.41 -5.84 12.72
CA GLN A 32 -6.51 -6.89 13.19
C GLN A 32 -5.50 -7.24 12.10
N PHE A 33 -4.27 -7.49 12.49
CA PHE A 33 -3.28 -8.08 11.58
C PHE A 33 -3.25 -9.59 11.71
N VAL A 34 -3.07 -10.25 10.59
CA VAL A 34 -2.92 -11.70 10.46
C VAL A 34 -1.65 -12.02 9.67
N ASP A 35 -1.10 -13.21 9.84
CA ASP A 35 0.04 -13.67 9.03
C ASP A 35 -0.43 -14.04 7.61
N ALA A 36 -0.72 -13.00 6.82
CA ALA A 36 -1.10 -13.08 5.42
C ALA A 36 -0.52 -11.89 4.66
N PHE A 37 -0.46 -11.98 3.34
CA PHE A 37 0.03 -10.90 2.46
C PHE A 37 -1.11 -10.19 1.72
N GLU A 38 -2.26 -10.05 2.37
CA GLU A 38 -3.45 -9.42 1.80
C GLU A 38 -3.93 -8.26 2.65
N GLU A 39 -4.41 -7.20 2.01
CA GLU A 39 -5.16 -6.10 2.63
C GLU A 39 -6.64 -6.35 2.41
N ASN A 40 -7.43 -6.42 3.49
CA ASN A 40 -8.88 -6.57 3.44
C ASN A 40 -9.54 -5.47 4.30
N ILE A 41 -9.90 -4.34 3.67
CA ILE A 41 -10.50 -3.20 4.36
C ILE A 41 -11.90 -2.94 3.81
N LEU A 42 -12.89 -3.14 4.66
CA LEU A 42 -14.31 -2.92 4.36
C LEU A 42 -14.75 -1.55 4.86
N GLY A 43 -15.48 -0.82 4.01
CA GLY A 43 -16.04 0.49 4.33
C GLY A 43 -17.55 0.48 4.43
N PHE A 44 -18.08 1.19 5.40
CA PHE A 44 -19.52 1.38 5.56
C PHE A 44 -19.86 2.85 5.82
N CYS A 45 -20.95 3.33 5.22
CA CYS A 45 -21.53 4.63 5.53
C CYS A 45 -23.04 4.46 5.78
N ASN A 46 -23.51 4.85 6.98
CA ASN A 46 -24.90 4.67 7.40
C ASN A 46 -25.41 3.22 7.17
N ASN A 47 -24.59 2.23 7.54
CA ASN A 47 -24.82 0.80 7.38
C ASN A 47 -24.88 0.31 5.91
N ILE A 48 -24.58 1.17 4.93
CA ILE A 48 -24.45 0.80 3.52
C ILE A 48 -23.01 0.40 3.26
N PHE A 49 -22.80 -0.79 2.71
CA PHE A 49 -21.48 -1.24 2.29
C PHE A 49 -20.99 -0.46 1.07
N THR A 50 -19.86 0.23 1.22
CA THR A 50 -19.23 1.00 0.14
C THR A 50 -18.20 0.12 -0.55
N GLN A 51 -18.63 -0.68 -1.49
CA GLN A 51 -17.80 -1.69 -2.17
C GLN A 51 -16.58 -1.08 -2.87
N GLU A 52 -16.71 0.12 -3.43
CA GLU A 52 -15.63 0.87 -4.07
C GLU A 52 -14.86 1.78 -3.08
N GLY A 53 -15.15 1.66 -1.79
CA GLY A 53 -14.51 2.44 -0.73
C GLY A 53 -15.02 3.87 -0.65
N GLY A 54 -14.11 4.81 -0.60
CA GLY A 54 -14.43 6.25 -0.55
C GLY A 54 -13.62 7.02 0.47
N SER A 55 -14.05 8.24 0.73
CA SER A 55 -13.36 9.25 1.53
C SER A 55 -13.02 8.80 2.94
N HIS A 56 -13.89 8.06 3.63
CA HIS A 56 -13.65 7.52 4.97
C HIS A 56 -12.48 6.52 4.98
N LEU A 57 -12.37 5.63 3.97
CA LEU A 57 -11.23 4.71 3.86
C LEU A 57 -9.94 5.44 3.54
N VAL A 58 -9.99 6.51 2.73
CA VAL A 58 -8.83 7.36 2.44
C VAL A 58 -8.31 7.99 3.74
N GLY A 59 -9.19 8.53 4.59
CA GLY A 59 -8.82 9.09 5.90
C GLY A 59 -8.11 8.08 6.79
N PHE A 60 -8.68 6.89 6.94
CA PHE A 60 -8.07 5.80 7.73
C PHE A 60 -6.71 5.36 7.19
N LYS A 61 -6.65 4.99 5.92
CA LYS A 61 -5.43 4.48 5.26
C LYS A 61 -4.28 5.48 5.32
N THR A 62 -4.59 6.76 5.12
CA THR A 62 -3.59 7.83 5.14
C THR A 62 -3.03 8.04 6.55
N LYS A 63 -3.89 8.20 7.55
CA LYS A 63 -3.44 8.43 8.93
C LYS A 63 -2.73 7.22 9.50
N PHE A 64 -3.24 6.01 9.25
CA PHE A 64 -2.58 4.78 9.69
C PHE A 64 -1.14 4.68 9.15
N THR A 65 -0.97 4.91 7.83
CA THR A 65 0.36 4.89 7.20
C THR A 65 1.30 5.95 7.79
N GLN A 66 0.81 7.16 8.05
CA GLN A 66 1.60 8.22 8.67
C GLN A 66 2.05 7.83 10.09
N LEU A 67 1.15 7.30 10.92
CA LEU A 67 1.47 6.89 12.27
C LEU A 67 2.51 5.78 12.32
N ILE A 68 2.34 4.73 11.52
CA ILE A 68 3.31 3.62 11.48
C ILE A 68 4.70 4.12 11.07
N ASN A 69 4.80 5.02 10.09
CA ASN A 69 6.08 5.60 9.69
C ASN A 69 6.68 6.50 10.79
N SER A 70 5.86 7.29 11.49
CA SER A 70 6.29 8.13 12.61
C SER A 70 6.88 7.29 13.73
N TYR A 71 6.14 6.30 14.20
CA TYR A 71 6.60 5.40 15.25
C TYR A 71 7.80 4.53 14.85
N ALA A 72 7.88 4.10 13.58
CA ALA A 72 9.03 3.37 13.10
C ALA A 72 10.31 4.21 13.13
N ARG A 73 10.22 5.53 12.93
CA ARG A 73 11.33 6.47 13.09
C ARG A 73 11.66 6.72 14.56
N GLU A 74 10.67 6.96 15.39
CA GLU A 74 10.82 7.16 16.82
C GLU A 74 11.49 5.97 17.51
N LEU A 75 11.13 4.76 17.13
CA LEU A 75 11.72 3.52 17.61
C LEU A 75 13.07 3.19 16.97
N GLY A 76 13.57 4.01 16.03
CA GLY A 76 14.85 3.82 15.37
C GLY A 76 14.90 2.66 14.36
N ILE A 77 13.73 2.08 14.01
CA ILE A 77 13.59 1.02 13.00
C ILE A 77 13.86 1.60 11.60
N LEU A 78 13.33 2.79 11.31
CA LEU A 78 13.67 3.58 10.15
C LEU A 78 14.66 4.68 10.53
N LYS A 79 15.81 4.69 9.87
CA LYS A 79 16.84 5.75 10.02
C LYS A 79 16.45 6.97 9.18
N GLU A 80 17.06 8.12 9.44
CA GLU A 80 16.80 9.36 8.68
C GLU A 80 16.98 9.21 7.18
N LYS A 81 17.92 8.38 6.74
CA LYS A 81 18.20 8.12 5.32
C LYS A 81 17.29 7.08 4.67
N ASP A 82 16.51 6.36 5.47
CA ASP A 82 15.64 5.30 4.96
C ASP A 82 14.37 5.89 4.37
N SER A 83 13.91 5.30 3.27
CA SER A 83 12.60 5.63 2.71
C SER A 83 11.49 5.14 3.64
N ASN A 84 10.41 5.89 3.73
CA ASN A 84 9.21 5.47 4.45
C ASN A 84 8.65 4.16 3.87
N PHE A 85 7.97 3.42 4.72
CA PHE A 85 7.09 2.34 4.27
C PHE A 85 5.98 2.91 3.39
N THR A 86 5.66 2.22 2.31
CA THR A 86 4.50 2.57 1.47
C THR A 86 3.20 2.26 2.20
N GLY A 87 2.10 2.83 1.73
CA GLY A 87 0.79 2.47 2.27
C GLY A 87 0.48 0.98 2.17
N ALA A 88 0.89 0.33 1.09
CA ALA A 88 0.76 -1.13 0.94
C ALA A 88 1.60 -1.89 1.96
N ASP A 89 2.85 -1.46 2.21
CA ASP A 89 3.71 -2.10 3.21
C ASP A 89 3.08 -2.05 4.61
N THR A 90 2.51 -0.88 4.99
CA THR A 90 1.95 -0.68 6.34
C THR A 90 0.64 -1.40 6.60
N ARG A 91 -0.09 -1.77 5.55
CA ARG A 91 -1.40 -2.43 5.65
C ARG A 91 -1.40 -3.88 5.18
N ASN A 92 -0.26 -4.41 4.81
CA ASN A 92 -0.12 -5.81 4.41
C ASN A 92 -0.41 -6.74 5.60
N GLY A 93 -1.35 -7.67 5.44
CA GLY A 93 -1.87 -8.52 6.51
C GLY A 93 -2.99 -7.89 7.34
N MET A 94 -3.44 -6.66 7.03
CA MET A 94 -4.51 -5.99 7.75
C MET A 94 -5.89 -6.42 7.27
N THR A 95 -6.74 -6.81 8.21
CA THR A 95 -8.20 -6.85 8.04
C THR A 95 -8.80 -5.74 8.87
N ALA A 96 -9.58 -4.85 8.25
CA ALA A 96 -10.21 -3.72 8.92
C ALA A 96 -11.64 -3.49 8.46
N VAL A 97 -12.43 -2.92 9.37
CA VAL A 97 -13.77 -2.40 9.09
C VAL A 97 -13.81 -0.95 9.55
N VAL A 98 -14.13 -0.04 8.64
CA VAL A 98 -14.26 1.38 8.90
C VAL A 98 -15.68 1.79 8.59
N ALA A 99 -16.45 2.12 9.61
CA ALA A 99 -17.83 2.54 9.49
C ALA A 99 -17.99 4.00 9.93
N VAL A 100 -18.78 4.75 9.18
CA VAL A 100 -19.16 6.11 9.53
C VAL A 100 -20.68 6.26 9.55
N LYS A 101 -21.21 7.04 10.51
CA LYS A 101 -22.56 7.56 10.44
C LYS A 101 -22.48 9.05 10.16
N HIS A 102 -22.96 9.42 9.02
CA HIS A 102 -22.86 10.76 8.46
C HIS A 102 -24.27 11.36 8.29
N PRO A 103 -24.52 12.58 8.78
CA PRO A 103 -25.87 13.19 8.72
C PRO A 103 -26.33 13.45 7.28
N ASP A 104 -25.42 13.83 6.38
CA ASP A 104 -25.72 14.14 4.98
C ASP A 104 -24.59 13.62 4.05
N PRO A 105 -24.53 12.31 3.81
CA PRO A 105 -23.45 11.71 3.03
C PRO A 105 -23.60 11.96 1.53
N ILE A 106 -22.51 12.34 0.88
CA ILE A 106 -22.41 12.46 -0.57
C ILE A 106 -21.73 11.20 -1.11
N PHE A 107 -22.35 10.57 -2.09
CA PHE A 107 -21.82 9.38 -2.77
C PHE A 107 -21.51 9.66 -4.23
N GLU A 108 -20.53 8.96 -4.79
CA GLU A 108 -20.34 8.89 -6.23
C GLU A 108 -21.41 7.96 -6.83
N GLY A 109 -22.37 8.54 -7.53
CA GLY A 109 -23.43 7.81 -8.20
C GLY A 109 -24.59 7.33 -7.30
N GLN A 110 -25.66 6.87 -7.96
CA GLN A 110 -26.91 6.47 -7.31
C GLN A 110 -26.80 5.14 -6.56
N THR A 111 -25.85 4.30 -6.91
CA THR A 111 -25.64 2.98 -6.30
C THR A 111 -25.01 3.05 -4.91
N LYS A 112 -24.53 4.22 -4.49
CA LYS A 112 -23.90 4.47 -3.18
C LYS A 112 -22.71 3.56 -2.85
N THR A 113 -22.00 3.08 -3.88
CA THR A 113 -20.86 2.17 -3.75
C THR A 113 -19.60 2.86 -3.28
N LYS A 114 -19.51 4.20 -3.41
CA LYS A 114 -18.32 4.99 -3.04
C LYS A 114 -18.72 6.29 -2.34
N LEU A 115 -18.21 6.49 -1.12
CA LEU A 115 -18.43 7.73 -0.36
C LEU A 115 -17.51 8.84 -0.86
N ALA A 116 -18.09 10.03 -1.14
CA ALA A 116 -17.37 11.19 -1.66
C ALA A 116 -17.26 12.36 -0.66
N SER A 117 -17.91 12.28 0.50
CA SER A 117 -17.92 13.34 1.52
C SER A 117 -16.51 13.65 2.04
N ALA A 118 -15.99 14.84 1.79
CA ALA A 118 -14.64 15.25 2.18
C ALA A 118 -14.48 15.36 3.70
N ASP A 119 -15.51 15.77 4.41
CA ASP A 119 -15.58 15.85 5.87
C ASP A 119 -15.47 14.47 6.54
N ALA A 120 -15.97 13.40 5.91
CA ALA A 120 -15.74 12.03 6.36
C ALA A 120 -14.26 11.65 6.34
N THR A 121 -13.48 12.12 5.35
CA THR A 121 -12.02 11.94 5.34
C THR A 121 -11.39 12.57 6.58
N LYS A 122 -11.72 13.83 6.88
CA LYS A 122 -11.19 14.57 8.02
C LYS A 122 -11.59 13.91 9.34
N ALA A 123 -12.86 13.55 9.51
CA ALA A 123 -13.36 12.92 10.71
C ALA A 123 -12.65 11.60 11.02
N VAL A 124 -12.56 10.71 10.04
CA VAL A 124 -11.86 9.42 10.19
C VAL A 124 -10.37 9.61 10.40
N PHE A 125 -9.72 10.54 9.69
CA PHE A 125 -8.31 10.84 9.86
C PHE A 125 -7.99 11.32 11.28
N THR A 126 -8.76 12.26 11.81
CA THR A 126 -8.58 12.80 13.17
C THR A 126 -8.80 11.73 14.21
N MET A 127 -9.94 11.02 14.14
CA MET A 127 -10.28 9.97 15.10
C MET A 127 -9.25 8.83 15.09
N THR A 128 -8.83 8.39 13.91
CA THR A 128 -7.80 7.35 13.77
C THR A 128 -6.48 7.81 14.42
N GLY A 129 -6.12 9.08 14.26
CA GLY A 129 -4.91 9.64 14.86
C GLY A 129 -4.97 9.57 16.39
N GLU A 130 -5.97 10.19 16.98
CA GLU A 130 -6.11 10.30 18.42
C GLU A 130 -6.21 8.93 19.10
N GLU A 131 -7.02 8.04 18.58
CA GLU A 131 -7.27 6.74 19.21
C GLU A 131 -6.10 5.77 19.03
N LEU A 132 -5.45 5.76 17.85
CA LEU A 132 -4.29 4.90 17.64
C LEU A 132 -3.05 5.38 18.38
N GLU A 133 -2.81 6.68 18.52
CA GLU A 133 -1.74 7.22 19.35
C GLU A 133 -1.92 6.76 20.80
N ARG A 134 -3.12 6.93 21.38
CA ARG A 134 -3.43 6.45 22.74
C ARG A 134 -3.29 4.93 22.88
N PHE A 135 -3.66 4.17 21.85
CA PHE A 135 -3.57 2.71 21.87
C PHE A 135 -2.11 2.26 21.80
N PHE A 136 -1.32 2.79 20.87
CA PHE A 136 0.06 2.38 20.65
C PHE A 136 0.97 2.76 21.83
N ASP A 137 0.75 3.92 22.45
CA ASP A 137 1.49 4.33 23.65
C ASP A 137 1.31 3.34 24.83
N ARG A 138 0.19 2.65 24.88
CA ARG A 138 -0.11 1.64 25.91
C ARG A 138 0.22 0.21 25.49
N ASN A 139 0.38 -0.04 24.19
CA ASN A 139 0.52 -1.37 23.61
C ASN A 139 1.72 -1.44 22.66
N LEU A 140 2.91 -1.11 23.16
CA LEU A 140 4.15 -1.08 22.38
C LEU A 140 4.50 -2.40 21.72
N ASP A 141 4.16 -3.53 22.32
CA ASP A 141 4.43 -4.84 21.74
C ASP A 141 3.57 -5.09 20.48
N THR A 142 2.30 -4.70 20.54
CA THR A 142 1.41 -4.74 19.35
C THR A 142 1.91 -3.79 18.26
N LEU A 143 2.32 -2.58 18.60
CA LEU A 143 2.91 -1.64 17.65
C LEU A 143 4.16 -2.20 16.98
N LYS A 144 5.09 -2.78 17.75
CA LYS A 144 6.30 -3.41 17.21
C LYS A 144 5.98 -4.57 16.28
N ALA A 145 4.98 -5.39 16.63
CA ALA A 145 4.53 -6.49 15.78
C ALA A 145 3.99 -5.98 14.44
N ILE A 146 3.18 -4.93 14.46
CA ILE A 146 2.65 -4.27 13.24
C ILE A 146 3.78 -3.68 12.39
N ILE A 147 4.74 -2.98 13.00
CA ILE A 147 5.90 -2.42 12.29
C ILE A 147 6.75 -3.55 11.68
N ALA A 148 6.92 -4.67 12.38
CA ALA A 148 7.65 -5.83 11.85
C ALA A 148 6.96 -6.41 10.59
N CYS A 149 5.63 -6.42 10.53
CA CYS A 149 4.89 -6.80 9.32
C CYS A 149 5.17 -5.83 8.16
N ALA A 150 5.15 -4.52 8.43
CA ALA A 150 5.46 -3.50 7.43
C ALA A 150 6.91 -3.62 6.93
N GLU A 151 7.87 -3.90 7.82
CA GLU A 151 9.28 -4.12 7.48
C GLU A 151 9.46 -5.38 6.60
N LYS A 152 8.79 -6.48 6.95
CA LYS A 152 8.77 -7.73 6.17
C LYS A 152 8.21 -7.47 4.76
N SER A 153 7.11 -6.76 4.65
CA SER A 153 6.48 -6.37 3.37
C SER A 153 7.41 -5.50 2.53
N ALA A 154 8.00 -4.46 3.11
CA ALA A 154 8.94 -3.57 2.42
C ALA A 154 10.19 -4.29 1.92
N LYS A 155 10.72 -5.27 2.67
CA LYS A 155 11.86 -6.11 2.24
C LYS A 155 11.50 -6.95 1.01
N ILE A 156 10.32 -7.58 1.02
CA ILE A 156 9.83 -8.39 -0.11
C ILE A 156 9.66 -7.51 -1.34
N ARG A 157 8.96 -6.38 -1.24
CA ARG A 157 8.76 -5.43 -2.34
C ARG A 157 10.09 -4.96 -2.95
N LYS A 158 11.05 -4.55 -2.12
CA LYS A 158 12.38 -4.11 -2.58
C LYS A 158 13.15 -5.24 -3.28
N ALA A 159 13.02 -6.47 -2.80
CA ALA A 159 13.64 -7.65 -3.44
C ALA A 159 13.01 -7.93 -4.83
N GLU A 160 11.69 -7.83 -4.94
CA GLU A 160 10.97 -7.98 -6.20
C GLU A 160 11.33 -6.88 -7.21
N GLU A 161 11.36 -5.61 -6.78
CA GLU A 161 11.78 -4.48 -7.61
C GLU A 161 13.19 -4.66 -8.14
N LYS A 162 14.12 -5.10 -7.28
CA LYS A 162 15.50 -5.39 -7.66
C LYS A 162 15.60 -6.56 -8.65
N ALA A 163 14.81 -7.61 -8.44
CA ALA A 163 14.76 -8.75 -9.37
C ALA A 163 14.21 -8.32 -10.74
N LYS A 164 13.13 -7.53 -10.79
CA LYS A 164 12.57 -6.97 -12.02
C LYS A 164 13.58 -6.09 -12.75
N THR A 165 14.27 -5.20 -12.04
CA THR A 165 15.31 -4.33 -12.62
C THR A 165 16.47 -5.16 -13.19
N ASN A 166 16.91 -6.20 -12.49
CA ASN A 166 17.96 -7.10 -12.96
C ASN A 166 17.52 -7.91 -14.19
N MET A 167 16.25 -8.34 -14.23
CA MET A 167 15.71 -9.02 -15.43
C MET A 167 15.63 -8.08 -16.63
N LEU A 168 15.14 -6.85 -16.43
CA LEU A 168 15.09 -5.83 -17.47
C LEU A 168 16.48 -5.41 -17.96
N SER A 169 17.48 -5.37 -17.08
CA SER A 169 18.86 -5.07 -17.45
C SER A 169 19.54 -6.25 -18.14
N LYS A 170 19.12 -7.49 -17.87
CA LYS A 170 19.59 -8.71 -18.52
C LYS A 170 18.83 -9.02 -19.82
N SER A 171 17.56 -8.65 -19.89
CA SER A 171 16.83 -8.56 -21.14
C SER A 171 17.23 -7.27 -21.89
N LYS A 172 18.54 -7.01 -21.99
CA LYS A 172 19.01 -6.21 -23.10
C LYS A 172 18.48 -6.93 -24.31
N PHE A 173 17.63 -6.24 -25.04
CA PHE A 173 17.24 -6.57 -26.37
C PHE A 173 18.39 -7.30 -27.07
N SER A 174 18.48 -8.62 -26.93
CA SER A 174 18.92 -9.40 -28.03
C SER A 174 17.76 -9.20 -29.00
N PHE A 175 17.88 -8.19 -29.83
CA PHE A 175 17.30 -8.32 -31.15
C PHE A 175 17.91 -9.62 -31.65
N ASP A 176 17.17 -10.70 -31.51
CA ASP A 176 17.37 -11.90 -32.27
C ASP A 176 17.10 -11.43 -33.69
N SER A 177 18.15 -10.80 -34.21
CA SER A 177 18.13 -10.31 -35.58
C SER A 177 17.96 -11.55 -36.41
N ASN A 178 16.91 -11.65 -37.16
CA ASN A 178 16.73 -12.61 -38.27
C ASN A 178 17.91 -12.56 -39.26
N GLY A 179 19.15 -12.63 -38.80
CA GLY A 179 20.38 -12.55 -39.56
C GLY A 179 20.66 -11.23 -40.31
N LYS A 180 19.80 -10.21 -40.11
CA LYS A 180 19.85 -8.94 -40.88
C LYS A 180 20.37 -7.74 -40.08
N LEU A 181 20.59 -7.87 -38.75
CA LEU A 181 21.11 -6.83 -37.90
C LEU A 181 22.34 -7.32 -37.14
N ALA A 182 23.50 -6.73 -37.38
CA ALA A 182 24.71 -6.98 -36.60
C ALA A 182 24.87 -5.92 -35.51
N ASN A 183 25.13 -6.35 -34.29
CA ASN A 183 25.32 -5.44 -33.15
C ASN A 183 26.72 -4.85 -33.15
N CYS A 184 26.83 -3.59 -32.75
CA CYS A 184 28.12 -2.93 -32.53
C CYS A 184 28.89 -3.59 -31.37
N GLU A 185 30.19 -3.75 -31.45
CA GLU A 185 31.06 -4.28 -30.40
C GLU A 185 31.16 -3.30 -29.22
N SER A 186 31.15 -2.00 -29.49
CA SER A 186 31.17 -0.96 -28.47
C SER A 186 29.83 -0.80 -27.79
N ARG A 187 29.84 -0.64 -26.45
CA ARG A 187 28.65 -0.30 -25.66
C ARG A 187 28.48 1.19 -25.41
N ASP A 188 29.43 1.99 -25.86
CA ASP A 188 29.40 3.44 -25.75
C ASP A 188 28.70 4.00 -26.99
N PRO A 189 27.50 4.62 -26.86
CA PRO A 189 26.74 5.12 -28.00
C PRO A 189 27.52 6.16 -28.83
N SER A 190 28.45 6.88 -28.21
CA SER A 190 29.27 7.90 -28.90
C SER A 190 30.32 7.30 -29.86
N LYS A 191 30.56 5.97 -29.75
CA LYS A 191 31.50 5.20 -30.56
C LYS A 191 30.81 4.23 -31.51
N CYS A 192 29.47 4.27 -31.55
CA CYS A 192 28.66 3.40 -32.41
C CYS A 192 28.23 4.14 -33.65
N GLU A 193 28.33 3.45 -34.81
CA GLU A 193 27.85 3.96 -36.09
C GLU A 193 26.83 2.96 -36.65
N ILE A 194 25.84 3.47 -37.41
CA ILE A 194 24.84 2.65 -38.08
C ILE A 194 25.16 2.62 -39.55
N PHE A 195 25.39 1.41 -40.09
CA PHE A 195 25.53 1.15 -41.52
C PHE A 195 24.27 0.51 -42.07
N ILE A 196 23.69 1.14 -43.07
CA ILE A 196 22.53 0.60 -43.78
C ILE A 196 23.04 0.09 -45.11
N VAL A 197 22.91 -1.22 -45.36
CA VAL A 197 23.36 -1.87 -46.58
C VAL A 197 22.20 -2.51 -47.32
N GLU A 198 22.28 -2.58 -48.64
CA GLU A 198 21.27 -3.24 -49.48
C GLU A 198 21.75 -4.66 -49.81
N GLY A 199 20.96 -5.67 -49.41
CA GLY A 199 21.18 -7.07 -49.70
C GLY A 199 22.08 -7.80 -48.69
N ASP A 200 21.88 -9.12 -48.59
CA ASP A 200 22.53 -10.01 -47.62
C ASP A 200 24.03 -10.19 -47.87
N SER A 201 24.51 -9.92 -49.09
CA SER A 201 25.93 -10.06 -49.45
C SER A 201 26.81 -8.89 -49.00
N ALA A 202 26.23 -7.73 -48.67
CA ALA A 202 26.96 -6.57 -48.21
C ALA A 202 27.05 -6.46 -46.68
N GLY A 203 26.21 -7.19 -45.95
CA GLY A 203 26.17 -7.20 -44.47
C GLY A 203 26.82 -8.41 -43.81
N GLY A 204 27.40 -9.31 -44.56
CA GLY A 204 27.86 -10.63 -44.10
C GLY A 204 29.39 -10.83 -44.15
N SER A 205 30.18 -9.81 -43.72
CA SER A 205 31.64 -9.97 -43.57
C SER A 205 32.05 -9.90 -42.13
#